data_82efa8e9d12292acba2f175f4e0fe1f3
#
_entry.id   82efa8e9d12292acba2f175f4e0fe1f3
#
_cell.length_a   1.000
_cell.length_b   1.000
_cell.length_c   1.000
_cell.angle_alpha   90.00
_cell.angle_beta   90.00
_cell.angle_gamma   90.00
#
_symmetry.space_group_name_H-M   'P 1'
#
loop_
_entity.id
_entity.type
_entity.pdbx_description
1 polymer ?
#
loop_
_entity_poly.entity_id
_entity_poly.type
_entity_poly.pdbx_seq_one_letter_code
_entity_poly.pdbx_strand_id
1 'polypeptide(L)'
;PVNYGNDHVRQHFDRPQLSVSNTFNTIRNLGKHTLDLHFSAGYSQRPNTLTVGIDSLLQGTQTAYTQDVTSHHIVGDFHTNYDFRFGAFTLNYGVVVHASLHGIETDLDGFDTGNYSARNDLWYNTYELVLGQHYKYEQGRWRLSLGCPLNLYTQTLDDRIRDDRHSYVHLLVTPTFSASYEWRDWTANANANYSKTVGDPGGIYSGYIMNNYRSFQRSYVEQLSETDRMGASASIGYRSALTATFFRINGSYSHTRDNQIYGTVYQGATSVVQAVDQRTEADSYSLSFDGSKGFDWLQSTLRAFGGYGYSTSERLIGGTVYPFHSRSISVGAGGTITPLPWLNFVLSSGYSWNISQTNGTNDKLAQTVRSATQRLKVNVYVTKQLTLAATVEDNYNNLTAENRHAWFGDATAKLKLKHIDLELQLNNLFDQRQYTRVNYSGLD
;
A
#
# COMPACT_ATOMS: atom_id res chain seq x y z
N PRO A 1 -22.78 -15.89 -13.19
CA PRO A 1 -21.81 -16.91 -12.83
C PRO A 1 -21.73 -17.89 -13.98
N VAL A 2 -20.64 -17.83 -14.75
CA VAL A 2 -20.35 -18.82 -15.78
C VAL A 2 -19.88 -20.07 -15.04
N ASN A 3 -20.67 -21.11 -15.05
CA ASN A 3 -20.32 -22.40 -14.48
C ASN A 3 -19.26 -23.02 -15.39
N TYR A 4 -17.99 -22.88 -15.04
CA TYR A 4 -16.92 -23.67 -15.65
C TYR A 4 -17.01 -25.07 -15.06
N GLY A 5 -17.77 -25.93 -15.73
CA GLY A 5 -17.83 -27.33 -15.35
C GLY A 5 -16.44 -27.92 -15.48
N ASN A 6 -15.98 -28.56 -14.43
CA ASN A 6 -14.92 -29.59 -14.37
C ASN A 6 -13.68 -29.43 -15.25
N ASP A 7 -13.26 -28.22 -15.66
CA ASP A 7 -12.03 -28.00 -16.37
C ASP A 7 -10.84 -28.08 -15.42
N HIS A 8 -9.84 -28.89 -15.75
CA HIS A 8 -8.58 -28.95 -15.02
C HIS A 8 -7.61 -27.94 -15.61
N VAL A 9 -7.23 -26.93 -14.80
CA VAL A 9 -6.25 -25.92 -15.18
C VAL A 9 -4.94 -26.19 -14.47
N ARG A 10 -3.86 -26.31 -15.24
CA ARG A 10 -2.49 -26.40 -14.72
C ARG A 10 -1.76 -25.13 -15.11
N GLN A 11 -1.13 -24.47 -14.12
CA GLN A 11 -0.27 -23.34 -14.36
C GLN A 11 1.13 -23.63 -13.81
N HIS A 12 2.12 -23.37 -14.62
CA HIS A 12 3.52 -23.49 -14.25
C HIS A 12 4.22 -22.16 -14.49
N PHE A 13 4.95 -21.69 -13.45
CA PHE A 13 5.75 -20.47 -13.50
C PHE A 13 7.22 -20.83 -13.33
N ASP A 14 8.05 -20.38 -14.27
CA ASP A 14 9.51 -20.38 -14.14
C ASP A 14 9.99 -18.92 -14.10
N ARG A 15 10.70 -18.54 -13.02
CA ARG A 15 11.08 -17.15 -12.75
C ARG A 15 12.53 -17.03 -12.26
N PRO A 16 13.52 -17.35 -13.09
CA PRO A 16 14.90 -17.09 -12.73
C PRO A 16 15.16 -15.58 -12.62
N GLN A 17 16.09 -15.20 -11.77
CA GLN A 17 16.48 -13.81 -11.62
C GLN A 17 18.00 -13.69 -11.55
N LEU A 18 18.55 -12.77 -12.33
CA LEU A 18 19.92 -12.31 -12.21
C LEU A 18 19.90 -10.85 -11.73
N SER A 19 20.66 -10.53 -10.68
CA SER A 19 20.81 -9.17 -10.21
C SER A 19 22.24 -8.92 -9.75
N VAL A 20 22.82 -7.83 -10.23
CA VAL A 20 24.14 -7.34 -9.84
C VAL A 20 24.00 -5.88 -9.48
N SER A 21 24.49 -5.49 -8.30
CA SER A 21 24.48 -4.09 -7.87
C SER A 21 25.75 -3.72 -7.13
N ASN A 22 26.13 -2.46 -7.23
CA ASN A 22 27.23 -1.86 -6.49
C ASN A 22 26.76 -0.54 -5.87
N THR A 23 27.19 -0.27 -4.64
CA THR A 23 26.84 0.96 -3.93
C THR A 23 28.07 1.50 -3.21
N PHE A 24 28.31 2.80 -3.35
CA PHE A 24 29.35 3.54 -2.67
C PHE A 24 28.75 4.72 -1.90
N ASN A 25 29.09 4.84 -0.63
CA ASN A 25 28.65 5.94 0.23
C ASN A 25 29.84 6.56 0.95
N THR A 26 29.87 7.87 1.06
CA THR A 26 30.83 8.59 1.92
C THR A 26 30.22 9.85 2.50
N ILE A 27 30.46 10.09 3.78
CA ILE A 27 30.01 11.29 4.50
C ILE A 27 31.26 11.98 5.07
N ARG A 28 31.37 13.29 4.84
CA ARG A 28 32.45 14.15 5.37
C ARG A 28 31.88 15.31 6.18
N ASN A 29 32.23 15.34 7.44
CA ASN A 29 31.91 16.44 8.35
C ASN A 29 33.03 17.47 8.35
N LEU A 30 32.73 18.70 7.99
CA LEU A 30 33.67 19.84 7.85
C LEU A 30 33.23 20.98 8.79
N GLY A 31 33.14 20.71 10.09
CA GLY A 31 32.68 21.65 11.11
C GLY A 31 31.17 21.92 11.02
N LYS A 32 30.81 23.11 10.52
CA LYS A 32 29.38 23.48 10.31
C LYS A 32 28.75 22.93 9.03
N HIS A 33 29.55 22.23 8.24
CA HIS A 33 29.18 21.71 6.93
C HIS A 33 29.23 20.19 6.95
N THR A 34 28.33 19.56 6.26
CA THR A 34 28.37 18.12 6.00
C THR A 34 28.17 17.90 4.51
N LEU A 35 29.04 17.11 3.92
CA LEU A 35 28.93 16.65 2.55
C LEU A 35 28.69 15.15 2.55
N ASP A 36 27.61 14.73 1.89
CA ASP A 36 27.26 13.34 1.66
C ASP A 36 27.32 13.06 0.15
N LEU A 37 27.98 11.96 -0.21
CA LEU A 37 28.09 11.48 -1.58
C LEU A 37 27.62 10.03 -1.61
N HIS A 38 26.69 9.74 -2.49
CA HIS A 38 26.21 8.41 -2.76
C HIS A 38 26.25 8.12 -4.26
N PHE A 39 26.69 6.93 -4.60
CA PHE A 39 26.64 6.41 -5.95
C PHE A 39 26.15 4.97 -5.90
N SER A 40 25.20 4.61 -6.76
CA SER A 40 24.80 3.22 -6.96
C SER A 40 24.64 2.93 -8.45
N ALA A 41 24.91 1.69 -8.83
CA ALA A 41 24.65 1.17 -10.16
C ALA A 41 24.19 -0.28 -10.05
N GLY A 42 23.21 -0.66 -10.86
CA GLY A 42 22.64 -2.01 -10.83
C GLY A 42 22.15 -2.46 -12.18
N TYR A 43 22.18 -3.78 -12.36
CA TYR A 43 21.55 -4.49 -13.49
C TYR A 43 20.72 -5.61 -12.93
N SER A 44 19.51 -5.79 -13.43
CA SER A 44 18.72 -6.99 -13.18
C SER A 44 18.03 -7.49 -14.44
N GLN A 45 17.95 -8.80 -14.54
CA GLN A 45 17.22 -9.51 -15.59
C GLN A 45 16.27 -10.50 -14.94
N ARG A 46 15.02 -10.52 -15.37
CA ARG A 46 13.96 -11.37 -14.81
C ARG A 46 13.16 -12.03 -15.95
N PRO A 47 13.66 -13.15 -16.49
CA PRO A 47 12.83 -13.98 -17.33
C PRO A 47 11.68 -14.58 -16.52
N ASN A 48 10.51 -14.69 -17.12
CA ASN A 48 9.32 -15.31 -16.53
C ASN A 48 8.55 -16.03 -17.61
N THR A 49 8.48 -17.35 -17.51
CA THR A 49 7.67 -18.18 -18.41
C THR A 49 6.45 -18.67 -17.64
N LEU A 50 5.27 -18.37 -18.15
CA LEU A 50 4.00 -18.87 -17.65
C LEU A 50 3.41 -19.82 -18.68
N THR A 51 3.31 -21.10 -18.35
CA THR A 51 2.63 -22.11 -19.17
C THR A 51 1.29 -22.45 -18.51
N VAL A 52 0.23 -22.42 -19.31
CA VAL A 52 -1.14 -22.75 -18.88
C VAL A 52 -1.66 -23.88 -19.75
N GLY A 53 -2.02 -25.00 -19.16
CA GLY A 53 -2.74 -26.09 -19.81
C GLY A 53 -4.17 -26.16 -19.28
N ILE A 54 -5.16 -26.20 -20.17
CA ILE A 54 -6.57 -26.33 -19.84
C ILE A 54 -7.09 -27.60 -20.48
N ASP A 55 -7.46 -28.57 -19.64
CA ASP A 55 -8.11 -29.80 -20.07
C ASP A 55 -9.61 -29.63 -19.91
N SER A 56 -10.33 -29.39 -21.02
CA SER A 56 -11.78 -29.27 -21.01
C SER A 56 -12.42 -30.66 -21.13
N LEU A 57 -13.03 -31.13 -20.06
CA LEU A 57 -13.74 -32.41 -20.04
C LEU A 57 -15.02 -32.42 -20.88
N LEU A 58 -15.60 -31.24 -21.16
CA LEU A 58 -16.84 -31.11 -21.94
C LEU A 58 -16.61 -31.08 -23.43
N GLN A 59 -15.45 -30.61 -23.92
CA GLN A 59 -15.16 -30.45 -25.34
C GLN A 59 -14.12 -31.43 -25.85
N GLY A 60 -13.44 -32.19 -24.98
CA GLY A 60 -12.35 -33.08 -25.33
C GLY A 60 -11.13 -32.37 -25.98
N THR A 61 -11.05 -31.06 -25.80
CA THR A 61 -9.97 -30.23 -26.37
C THR A 61 -8.98 -29.85 -25.27
N GLN A 62 -7.70 -29.95 -25.61
CA GLN A 62 -6.61 -29.38 -24.80
C GLN A 62 -6.25 -28.02 -25.39
N THR A 63 -6.29 -27.00 -24.57
CA THR A 63 -5.80 -25.66 -24.92
C THR A 63 -4.58 -25.37 -24.08
N ALA A 64 -3.50 -24.94 -24.73
CA ALA A 64 -2.28 -24.53 -24.05
C ALA A 64 -1.93 -23.09 -24.43
N TYR A 65 -1.56 -22.31 -23.45
CA TYR A 65 -1.03 -20.95 -23.62
C TYR A 65 0.36 -20.89 -23.01
N THR A 66 1.26 -20.20 -23.66
CA THR A 66 2.58 -19.91 -23.12
C THR A 66 2.85 -18.42 -23.22
N GLN A 67 3.25 -17.82 -22.11
CA GLN A 67 3.69 -16.43 -22.04
C GLN A 67 5.14 -16.39 -21.60
N ASP A 68 6.00 -15.91 -22.47
CA ASP A 68 7.37 -15.57 -22.13
C ASP A 68 7.48 -14.05 -21.92
N VAL A 69 8.06 -13.65 -20.80
CA VAL A 69 8.36 -12.26 -20.47
C VAL A 69 9.81 -12.17 -20.04
N THR A 70 10.59 -11.33 -20.68
CA THR A 70 11.93 -11.01 -20.20
C THR A 70 12.00 -9.52 -19.92
N SER A 71 12.29 -9.17 -18.68
CA SER A 71 12.54 -7.78 -18.31
C SER A 71 14.01 -7.53 -18.00
N HIS A 72 14.53 -6.43 -18.53
CA HIS A 72 15.87 -5.91 -18.27
C HIS A 72 15.74 -4.58 -17.55
N HIS A 73 16.49 -4.40 -16.50
CA HIS A 73 16.52 -3.13 -15.78
C HIS A 73 17.96 -2.74 -15.45
N ILE A 74 18.37 -1.59 -15.95
CA ILE A 74 19.65 -0.95 -15.62
C ILE A 74 19.32 0.32 -14.85
N VAL A 75 19.92 0.49 -13.69
CA VAL A 75 19.72 1.67 -12.85
C VAL A 75 21.07 2.26 -12.46
N GLY A 76 21.12 3.58 -12.46
CA GLY A 76 22.26 4.36 -11.96
C GLY A 76 21.76 5.53 -11.15
N ASP A 77 22.30 5.69 -9.95
CA ASP A 77 21.98 6.78 -9.04
C ASP A 77 23.26 7.47 -8.58
N PHE A 78 23.23 8.78 -8.65
CA PHE A 78 24.19 9.62 -7.97
C PHE A 78 23.45 10.68 -7.19
N HIS A 79 23.74 10.80 -5.91
CA HIS A 79 23.26 11.94 -5.16
C HIS A 79 24.34 12.52 -4.24
N THR A 80 24.25 13.83 -4.06
CA THR A 80 25.07 14.56 -3.11
C THR A 80 24.19 15.52 -2.34
N ASN A 81 24.44 15.62 -1.04
CA ASN A 81 23.79 16.57 -0.15
C ASN A 81 24.85 17.42 0.54
N TYR A 82 24.56 18.70 0.64
CA TYR A 82 25.39 19.67 1.36
C TYR A 82 24.52 20.35 2.42
N ASP A 83 24.88 20.13 3.68
CA ASP A 83 24.22 20.74 4.84
C ASP A 83 25.05 21.91 5.37
N PHE A 84 24.38 23.03 5.60
CA PHE A 84 24.94 24.20 6.24
C PHE A 84 24.06 24.64 7.41
N ARG A 85 24.67 24.78 8.60
CA ARG A 85 23.97 25.22 9.82
C ARG A 85 24.36 26.64 10.20
N PHE A 86 23.36 27.49 10.38
CA PHE A 86 23.51 28.87 10.81
C PHE A 86 22.45 29.22 11.88
N GLY A 87 22.90 29.30 13.15
CA GLY A 87 21.99 29.54 14.27
C GLY A 87 20.88 28.49 14.36
N ALA A 88 19.64 28.95 14.29
CA ALA A 88 18.43 28.11 14.32
C ALA A 88 18.08 27.50 12.95
N PHE A 89 18.81 27.85 11.89
CA PHE A 89 18.54 27.40 10.53
C PHE A 89 19.50 26.29 10.12
N THR A 90 18.95 25.30 9.42
CA THR A 90 19.71 24.33 8.66
C THR A 90 19.24 24.40 7.20
N LEU A 91 20.18 24.61 6.30
CA LEU A 91 19.98 24.66 4.86
C LEU A 91 20.57 23.38 4.28
N ASN A 92 19.77 22.63 3.56
CA ASN A 92 20.21 21.44 2.83
C ASN A 92 20.01 21.68 1.34
N TYR A 93 21.06 21.48 0.57
CA TYR A 93 21.05 21.51 -0.88
C TYR A 93 21.49 20.15 -1.40
N GLY A 94 20.68 19.55 -2.26
CA GLY A 94 20.95 18.25 -2.83
C GLY A 94 20.92 18.27 -4.35
N VAL A 95 21.73 17.43 -4.96
CA VAL A 95 21.66 17.10 -6.38
C VAL A 95 21.48 15.60 -6.49
N VAL A 96 20.44 15.18 -7.21
CA VAL A 96 20.21 13.77 -7.54
C VAL A 96 20.22 13.63 -9.07
N VAL A 97 20.99 12.68 -9.55
CA VAL A 97 20.95 12.24 -10.96
C VAL A 97 20.55 10.77 -10.92
N HIS A 98 19.41 10.47 -11.53
CA HIS A 98 18.90 9.11 -11.64
C HIS A 98 18.73 8.74 -13.11
N ALA A 99 19.16 7.53 -13.47
CA ALA A 99 18.92 6.94 -14.78
C ALA A 99 18.37 5.53 -14.62
N SER A 100 17.26 5.24 -15.25
CA SER A 100 16.62 3.93 -15.26
C SER A 100 16.29 3.54 -16.70
N LEU A 101 16.88 2.45 -17.16
CA LEU A 101 16.65 1.88 -18.49
C LEU A 101 15.93 0.57 -18.28
N HIS A 102 14.72 0.46 -18.80
CA HIS A 102 13.87 -0.70 -18.60
C HIS A 102 13.41 -1.26 -19.94
N GLY A 103 13.83 -2.50 -20.24
CA GLY A 103 13.43 -3.24 -21.43
C GLY A 103 12.44 -4.34 -21.04
N ILE A 104 11.40 -4.53 -21.83
CA ILE A 104 10.43 -5.62 -21.70
C ILE A 104 10.23 -6.26 -23.06
N GLU A 105 10.54 -7.54 -23.14
CA GLU A 105 10.27 -8.39 -24.29
C GLU A 105 9.24 -9.44 -23.89
N THR A 106 8.18 -9.60 -24.67
CA THR A 106 7.13 -10.59 -24.40
C THR A 106 6.73 -11.32 -25.66
N ASP A 107 6.36 -12.60 -25.47
CA ASP A 107 5.77 -13.45 -26.53
C ASP A 107 4.62 -14.26 -25.89
N LEU A 108 3.42 -14.15 -26.45
CA LEU A 108 2.23 -14.91 -26.03
C LEU A 108 1.81 -15.85 -27.15
N ASP A 109 1.89 -17.15 -26.89
CA ASP A 109 1.52 -18.20 -27.85
C ASP A 109 0.25 -18.93 -27.40
N GLY A 110 -0.49 -19.43 -28.39
CA GLY A 110 -1.71 -20.21 -28.17
C GLY A 110 -2.98 -19.39 -27.88
N PHE A 111 -2.90 -18.08 -27.69
CA PHE A 111 -4.04 -17.20 -27.42
C PHE A 111 -4.43 -16.37 -28.66
N ASP A 112 -5.73 -16.32 -28.96
CA ASP A 112 -6.23 -15.46 -30.04
C ASP A 112 -6.27 -13.99 -29.56
N THR A 113 -5.32 -13.21 -30.04
CA THR A 113 -5.21 -11.77 -29.74
C THR A 113 -6.06 -10.89 -30.66
N GLY A 114 -6.76 -11.47 -31.64
CA GLY A 114 -7.51 -10.73 -32.64
C GLY A 114 -6.62 -9.79 -33.47
N ASN A 115 -6.93 -8.49 -33.45
CA ASN A 115 -6.17 -7.46 -34.19
C ASN A 115 -4.96 -6.91 -33.44
N TYR A 116 -4.63 -7.45 -32.27
CA TYR A 116 -3.56 -6.94 -31.40
C TYR A 116 -2.32 -7.82 -31.45
N SER A 117 -1.17 -7.26 -31.15
CA SER A 117 0.08 -8.03 -31.12
C SER A 117 0.08 -9.04 -29.96
N ALA A 118 0.62 -10.23 -30.23
CA ALA A 118 1.00 -11.20 -29.22
C ALA A 118 2.37 -10.91 -28.58
N ARG A 119 3.09 -9.94 -29.13
CA ARG A 119 4.47 -9.62 -28.75
C ARG A 119 4.59 -8.17 -28.32
N ASN A 120 5.51 -7.93 -27.38
CA ASN A 120 6.02 -6.63 -27.05
C ASN A 120 7.56 -6.65 -27.10
N ASP A 121 8.16 -5.61 -27.62
CA ASP A 121 9.60 -5.29 -27.50
C ASP A 121 9.69 -3.78 -27.25
N LEU A 122 9.77 -3.44 -25.97
CA LEU A 122 9.59 -2.10 -25.49
C LEU A 122 10.76 -1.69 -24.61
N TRP A 123 11.36 -0.54 -24.90
CA TRP A 123 12.33 0.11 -24.03
C TRP A 123 11.77 1.41 -23.46
N TYR A 124 11.83 1.52 -22.16
CA TYR A 124 11.39 2.67 -21.41
C TYR A 124 12.56 3.22 -20.60
N ASN A 125 13.00 4.41 -20.93
CA ASN A 125 14.15 5.03 -20.28
C ASN A 125 13.72 6.29 -19.55
N THR A 126 14.15 6.43 -18.31
CA THR A 126 13.91 7.59 -17.46
C THR A 126 15.23 8.19 -17.05
N TYR A 127 15.34 9.51 -17.19
CA TYR A 127 16.45 10.30 -16.70
C TYR A 127 15.90 11.42 -15.84
N GLU A 128 16.44 11.58 -14.66
CA GLU A 128 15.99 12.54 -13.68
C GLU A 128 17.15 13.33 -13.11
N LEU A 129 17.03 14.65 -13.11
CA LEU A 129 17.91 15.56 -12.42
C LEU A 129 17.11 16.36 -11.39
N VAL A 130 17.36 16.11 -10.11
CA VAL A 130 16.71 16.82 -9.00
C VAL A 130 17.68 17.81 -8.38
N LEU A 131 17.25 19.06 -8.28
CA LEU A 131 17.89 20.09 -7.48
C LEU A 131 17.08 20.25 -6.18
N GLY A 132 17.52 19.56 -5.14
CA GLY A 132 16.89 19.55 -3.84
C GLY A 132 17.23 20.81 -3.04
N GLN A 133 16.21 21.41 -2.44
CA GLN A 133 16.33 22.54 -1.53
C GLN A 133 15.46 22.26 -0.31
N HIS A 134 16.08 22.27 0.88
CA HIS A 134 15.35 22.01 2.11
C HIS A 134 15.83 22.96 3.21
N TYR A 135 14.89 23.69 3.78
CA TYR A 135 15.11 24.71 4.79
C TYR A 135 14.46 24.26 6.08
N LYS A 136 15.25 24.17 7.16
CA LYS A 136 14.76 23.83 8.49
C LYS A 136 15.03 25.00 9.43
N TYR A 137 14.03 25.31 10.25
CA TYR A 137 14.13 26.25 11.34
C TYR A 137 13.76 25.56 12.65
N GLU A 138 14.68 25.57 13.61
CA GLU A 138 14.48 24.95 14.92
C GLU A 138 14.89 25.95 16.00
N GLN A 139 13.88 26.54 16.66
CA GLN A 139 14.10 27.44 17.78
C GLN A 139 13.00 27.32 18.82
N GLY A 140 13.39 27.08 20.05
CA GLY A 140 12.48 26.97 21.18
C GLY A 140 11.50 25.81 21.00
N ARG A 141 10.24 26.15 20.80
CA ARG A 141 9.13 25.18 20.66
C ARG A 141 8.74 24.89 19.21
N TRP A 142 9.34 25.62 18.28
CA TRP A 142 9.00 25.55 16.87
C TRP A 142 10.01 24.73 16.09
N ARG A 143 9.55 23.85 15.26
CA ARG A 143 10.30 23.23 14.17
C ARG A 143 9.50 23.41 12.89
N LEU A 144 10.09 24.11 11.95
CA LEU A 144 9.51 24.35 10.63
C LEU A 144 10.43 23.75 9.56
N SER A 145 9.84 23.23 8.51
CA SER A 145 10.60 22.68 7.40
C SER A 145 9.87 22.99 6.10
N LEU A 146 10.61 23.46 5.12
CA LEU A 146 10.14 23.76 3.77
C LEU A 146 11.11 23.11 2.78
N GLY A 147 10.61 22.25 1.93
CA GLY A 147 11.32 21.69 0.78
C GLY A 147 10.67 22.18 -0.52
N CYS A 148 11.48 22.45 -1.53
CA CYS A 148 10.99 22.84 -2.85
C CYS A 148 11.88 22.28 -3.95
N PRO A 149 12.03 20.94 -4.09
CA PRO A 149 12.86 20.37 -5.13
C PRO A 149 12.35 20.70 -6.52
N LEU A 150 13.29 20.98 -7.42
CA LEU A 150 13.08 21.15 -8.86
C LEU A 150 13.57 19.88 -9.53
N ASN A 151 12.71 19.23 -10.29
CA ASN A 151 13.02 17.98 -10.95
C ASN A 151 12.85 18.13 -12.46
N LEU A 152 13.96 18.00 -13.20
CA LEU A 152 13.95 17.84 -14.64
C LEU A 152 13.87 16.35 -14.96
N TYR A 153 12.74 15.92 -15.47
CA TYR A 153 12.40 14.54 -15.73
C TYR A 153 12.22 14.30 -17.23
N THR A 154 13.00 13.38 -17.77
CA THR A 154 12.96 13.01 -19.19
C THR A 154 12.62 11.53 -19.31
N GLN A 155 11.65 11.23 -20.15
CA GLN A 155 11.24 9.85 -20.46
C GLN A 155 11.34 9.62 -21.95
N THR A 156 11.85 8.45 -22.34
CA THR A 156 11.80 7.97 -23.73
C THR A 156 11.14 6.61 -23.77
N LEU A 157 10.18 6.45 -24.64
CA LEU A 157 9.51 5.21 -24.96
C LEU A 157 9.91 4.81 -26.37
N ASP A 158 10.34 3.57 -26.55
CA ASP A 158 10.75 2.99 -27.82
C ASP A 158 10.06 1.62 -27.97
N ASP A 159 8.96 1.59 -28.74
CA ASP A 159 8.21 0.37 -29.07
C ASP A 159 8.69 -0.14 -30.44
N ARG A 160 9.56 -1.14 -30.42
CA ARG A 160 10.18 -1.69 -31.63
C ARG A 160 9.24 -2.52 -32.49
N ILE A 161 8.16 -3.06 -31.91
CA ILE A 161 7.14 -3.80 -32.67
C ILE A 161 6.33 -2.84 -33.53
N ARG A 162 6.09 -1.63 -33.03
CA ARG A 162 5.30 -0.61 -33.75
C ARG A 162 6.14 0.41 -34.51
N ASP A 163 7.46 0.36 -34.35
CA ASP A 163 8.39 1.38 -34.84
C ASP A 163 8.00 2.80 -34.37
N ASP A 164 7.66 2.89 -33.10
CA ASP A 164 7.13 4.10 -32.50
C ASP A 164 8.02 4.56 -31.33
N ARG A 165 8.46 5.83 -31.41
CA ARG A 165 9.35 6.40 -30.40
C ARG A 165 8.86 7.77 -29.96
N HIS A 166 8.64 7.90 -28.64
CA HIS A 166 8.24 9.14 -28.01
C HIS A 166 9.27 9.60 -26.97
N SER A 167 9.43 10.91 -26.83
CA SER A 167 10.27 11.53 -25.80
C SER A 167 9.52 12.67 -25.14
N TYR A 168 9.50 12.67 -23.82
CA TYR A 168 8.81 13.63 -22.99
C TYR A 168 9.78 14.28 -22.02
N VAL A 169 9.66 15.60 -21.84
CA VAL A 169 10.48 16.36 -20.89
C VAL A 169 9.54 17.17 -20.00
N HIS A 170 9.67 16.97 -18.69
CA HIS A 170 8.86 17.64 -17.69
C HIS A 170 9.76 18.37 -16.67
N LEU A 171 9.38 19.59 -16.34
CA LEU A 171 9.91 20.30 -15.17
C LEU A 171 8.89 20.23 -14.06
N LEU A 172 9.21 19.47 -13.00
CA LEU A 172 8.32 19.24 -11.88
C LEU A 172 8.83 20.01 -10.65
N VAL A 173 7.87 20.59 -9.92
CA VAL A 173 8.12 21.25 -8.63
C VAL A 173 7.28 20.54 -7.59
N THR A 174 7.92 19.96 -6.58
CA THR A 174 7.23 19.12 -5.58
C THR A 174 7.41 19.68 -4.16
N PRO A 175 6.75 20.78 -3.82
CA PRO A 175 6.91 21.44 -2.53
C PRO A 175 6.39 20.59 -1.38
N THR A 176 7.10 20.66 -0.27
CA THR A 176 6.74 20.04 1.01
C THR A 176 6.86 21.04 2.12
N PHE A 177 5.91 21.05 3.02
CA PHE A 177 5.92 21.87 4.22
C PHE A 177 5.62 21.02 5.43
N SER A 178 6.35 21.24 6.53
CA SER A 178 6.02 20.71 7.83
C SER A 178 6.23 21.72 8.93
N ALA A 179 5.35 21.69 9.91
CA ALA A 179 5.43 22.51 11.12
C ALA A 179 5.14 21.62 12.34
N SER A 180 5.94 21.79 13.38
CA SER A 180 5.74 21.16 14.68
C SER A 180 5.89 22.20 15.77
N TYR A 181 4.97 22.17 16.71
CA TYR A 181 4.97 23.03 17.90
C TYR A 181 4.80 22.20 19.16
N GLU A 182 5.71 22.34 20.11
CA GLU A 182 5.69 21.64 21.38
C GLU A 182 5.44 22.63 22.52
N TRP A 183 4.42 22.37 23.32
CA TRP A 183 4.10 23.19 24.49
C TRP A 183 3.72 22.31 25.68
N ARG A 184 4.63 22.20 26.63
CA ARG A 184 4.50 21.29 27.77
C ARG A 184 4.24 19.87 27.30
N ASP A 185 3.09 19.30 27.64
CA ASP A 185 2.63 17.96 27.30
C ASP A 185 1.91 17.89 25.93
N TRP A 186 1.78 19.02 25.23
CA TRP A 186 1.09 19.13 23.95
C TRP A 186 2.05 19.17 22.78
N THR A 187 1.66 18.52 21.72
CA THR A 187 2.36 18.57 20.42
C THR A 187 1.33 18.83 19.32
N ALA A 188 1.56 19.85 18.52
CA ALA A 188 0.79 20.10 17.31
C ALA A 188 1.69 19.93 16.09
N ASN A 189 1.22 19.21 15.07
CA ASN A 189 1.94 19.04 13.81
C ASN A 189 1.01 19.37 12.64
N ALA A 190 1.58 19.96 11.60
CA ALA A 190 0.92 20.19 10.33
C ALA A 190 1.89 19.84 9.19
N ASN A 191 1.38 19.20 8.15
CA ASN A 191 2.15 18.87 6.95
C ASN A 191 1.30 19.18 5.72
N ALA A 192 1.97 19.63 4.66
CA ALA A 192 1.37 19.78 3.34
C ALA A 192 2.40 19.38 2.28
N ASN A 193 1.95 18.73 1.23
CA ASN A 193 2.80 18.33 0.13
C ASN A 193 2.04 18.35 -1.19
N TYR A 194 2.78 18.58 -2.25
CA TYR A 194 2.36 18.35 -3.61
C TYR A 194 3.40 17.47 -4.29
N SER A 195 2.94 16.51 -5.07
CA SER A 195 3.78 15.67 -5.91
C SER A 195 3.13 15.46 -7.27
N LYS A 196 3.94 15.36 -8.30
CA LYS A 196 3.54 14.96 -9.63
C LYS A 196 4.39 13.77 -10.06
N THR A 197 3.73 12.71 -10.48
CA THR A 197 4.36 11.50 -11.05
C THR A 197 3.99 11.44 -12.52
N VAL A 198 4.96 11.15 -13.36
CA VAL A 198 4.78 11.05 -14.81
C VAL A 198 5.29 9.69 -15.27
N GLY A 199 4.44 8.98 -16.00
CA GLY A 199 4.74 7.68 -16.60
C GLY A 199 4.70 6.53 -15.59
N ASP A 200 4.09 5.44 -16.01
CA ASP A 200 4.21 4.13 -15.36
C ASP A 200 4.85 3.15 -16.36
N PRO A 201 6.12 2.74 -16.15
CA PRO A 201 6.78 1.78 -17.03
C PRO A 201 6.10 0.42 -17.04
N GLY A 202 5.36 0.10 -15.96
CA GLY A 202 4.65 -1.18 -15.83
C GLY A 202 3.34 -1.27 -16.60
N GLY A 203 2.84 -0.18 -17.17
CA GLY A 203 1.50 -0.09 -17.75
C GLY A 203 1.45 0.12 -19.27
N ILE A 204 2.60 0.25 -19.96
CA ILE A 204 2.62 0.63 -21.39
C ILE A 204 2.98 -0.58 -22.23
N TYR A 205 1.96 -1.34 -22.66
CA TYR A 205 2.14 -2.48 -23.55
C TYR A 205 1.18 -2.37 -24.73
N SER A 206 1.71 -2.45 -25.94
CA SER A 206 0.87 -2.46 -27.15
C SER A 206 0.25 -3.84 -27.40
N GLY A 207 0.93 -4.92 -26.99
CA GLY A 207 0.48 -6.30 -27.07
C GLY A 207 -0.05 -6.83 -25.74
N TYR A 208 -0.66 -8.00 -25.77
CA TYR A 208 -1.17 -8.67 -24.59
C TYR A 208 -0.06 -9.24 -23.70
N ILE A 209 -0.26 -9.17 -22.39
CA ILE A 209 0.51 -9.90 -21.38
C ILE A 209 -0.47 -10.70 -20.53
N MET A 210 -0.24 -12.02 -20.42
CA MET A 210 -1.02 -12.92 -19.59
C MET A 210 -0.46 -12.92 -18.16
N ASN A 211 -1.26 -12.49 -17.19
CA ASN A 211 -0.92 -12.56 -15.77
C ASN A 211 -1.27 -13.93 -15.16
N ASN A 212 -2.35 -14.52 -15.61
CA ASN A 212 -2.81 -15.88 -15.31
C ASN A 212 -3.80 -16.33 -16.40
N TYR A 213 -4.29 -17.56 -16.34
CA TYR A 213 -5.18 -18.14 -17.35
C TYR A 213 -6.50 -17.39 -17.60
N ARG A 214 -6.89 -16.45 -16.71
CA ARG A 214 -8.11 -15.63 -16.85
C ARG A 214 -7.85 -14.14 -16.94
N SER A 215 -6.63 -13.70 -16.70
CA SER A 215 -6.30 -12.28 -16.60
C SER A 215 -5.21 -11.91 -17.58
N PHE A 216 -5.58 -11.08 -18.51
CA PHE A 216 -4.68 -10.49 -19.50
C PHE A 216 -4.59 -9.00 -19.28
N GLN A 217 -3.47 -8.43 -19.58
CA GLN A 217 -3.24 -6.99 -19.49
C GLN A 217 -2.80 -6.47 -20.85
N ARG A 218 -3.38 -5.34 -21.23
CA ARG A 218 -2.97 -4.54 -22.38
C ARG A 218 -3.21 -3.08 -22.02
N SER A 219 -2.21 -2.26 -22.19
CA SER A 219 -2.28 -0.86 -21.78
C SER A 219 -1.58 0.04 -22.78
N TYR A 220 -2.13 0.08 -24.00
CA TYR A 220 -1.65 1.06 -24.97
C TYR A 220 -2.48 2.33 -24.86
N VAL A 221 -1.81 3.43 -24.55
CA VAL A 221 -2.35 4.80 -24.54
C VAL A 221 -1.32 5.70 -25.21
N GLU A 222 -1.79 6.66 -26.01
CA GLU A 222 -0.92 7.60 -26.72
C GLU A 222 -0.18 8.55 -25.77
N GLN A 223 -0.78 8.81 -24.59
CA GLN A 223 -0.21 9.71 -23.57
C GLN A 223 0.32 8.91 -22.40
N LEU A 224 1.43 9.36 -21.83
CA LEU A 224 1.92 8.81 -20.57
C LEU A 224 0.94 9.14 -19.43
N SER A 225 0.85 8.22 -18.47
CA SER A 225 0.07 8.49 -17.27
C SER A 225 0.69 9.66 -16.48
N GLU A 226 -0.13 10.59 -16.05
CA GLU A 226 0.26 11.68 -15.16
C GLU A 226 -0.64 11.68 -13.94
N THR A 227 -0.03 11.68 -12.78
CA THR A 227 -0.74 11.76 -11.50
C THR A 227 -0.27 12.97 -10.71
N ASP A 228 -1.16 13.92 -10.47
CA ASP A 228 -0.96 15.01 -9.53
C ASP A 228 -1.56 14.61 -8.17
N ARG A 229 -0.81 14.79 -7.10
CA ARG A 229 -1.28 14.51 -5.74
C ARG A 229 -0.99 15.66 -4.81
N MET A 230 -2.01 16.15 -4.14
CA MET A 230 -1.91 17.10 -3.03
C MET A 230 -2.31 16.43 -1.73
N GLY A 231 -1.58 16.71 -0.67
CA GLY A 231 -1.86 16.18 0.66
C GLY A 231 -1.71 17.26 1.72
N ALA A 232 -2.61 17.27 2.69
CA ALA A 232 -2.49 18.07 3.90
C ALA A 232 -2.91 17.23 5.12
N SER A 233 -2.19 17.37 6.22
CA SER A 233 -2.54 16.71 7.47
C SER A 233 -2.21 17.59 8.65
N ALA A 234 -3.01 17.46 9.71
CA ALA A 234 -2.78 18.11 10.98
C ALA A 234 -3.01 17.12 12.13
N SER A 235 -2.24 17.24 13.19
CA SER A 235 -2.44 16.44 14.39
C SER A 235 -2.19 17.25 15.64
N ILE A 236 -2.98 16.95 16.68
CA ILE A 236 -2.79 17.46 18.02
C ILE A 236 -2.68 16.26 18.95
N GLY A 237 -1.63 16.22 19.74
CA GLY A 237 -1.38 15.19 20.74
C GLY A 237 -1.14 15.78 22.11
N TYR A 238 -1.58 15.05 23.13
CA TYR A 238 -1.29 15.30 24.53
C TYR A 238 -0.65 14.08 25.14
N ARG A 239 0.44 14.26 25.85
CA ARG A 239 1.17 13.16 26.50
C ARG A 239 1.68 13.59 27.85
N SER A 240 1.04 13.11 28.91
CA SER A 240 1.48 13.31 30.28
C SER A 240 1.85 11.99 30.94
N ALA A 241 3.13 11.79 31.21
CA ALA A 241 3.62 10.62 31.92
C ALA A 241 3.15 10.63 33.40
N LEU A 242 3.07 11.80 34.02
CA LEU A 242 2.66 11.96 35.43
C LEU A 242 1.22 11.48 35.65
N THR A 243 0.33 11.78 34.71
CA THR A 243 -1.08 11.40 34.83
C THR A 243 -1.41 10.16 34.01
N ALA A 244 -0.40 9.51 33.41
CA ALA A 244 -0.55 8.39 32.49
C ALA A 244 -1.65 8.61 31.45
N THR A 245 -1.75 9.84 30.91
CA THR A 245 -2.78 10.25 29.94
C THR A 245 -2.15 10.55 28.61
N PHE A 246 -2.66 9.92 27.58
CA PHE A 246 -2.23 10.09 26.19
C PHE A 246 -3.45 10.23 25.32
N PHE A 247 -3.47 11.21 24.43
CA PHE A 247 -4.42 11.21 23.34
C PHE A 247 -3.85 11.90 22.11
N ARG A 248 -4.39 11.56 20.95
CA ARG A 248 -4.04 12.14 19.68
C ARG A 248 -5.25 12.22 18.77
N ILE A 249 -5.39 13.36 18.12
CA ILE A 249 -6.37 13.58 17.06
C ILE A 249 -5.58 13.89 15.79
N ASN A 250 -5.92 13.22 14.69
CA ASN A 250 -5.31 13.45 13.38
C ASN A 250 -6.43 13.71 12.36
N GLY A 251 -6.22 14.71 11.52
CA GLY A 251 -7.02 14.96 10.33
C GLY A 251 -6.14 14.94 9.09
N SER A 252 -6.62 14.40 7.99
CA SER A 252 -5.93 14.47 6.71
C SER A 252 -6.89 14.67 5.55
N TYR A 253 -6.38 15.31 4.52
CA TYR A 253 -6.98 15.48 3.22
C TYR A 253 -5.99 15.09 2.15
N SER A 254 -6.43 14.40 1.12
CA SER A 254 -5.66 14.18 -0.10
C SER A 254 -6.55 14.34 -1.31
N HIS A 255 -5.99 14.98 -2.34
CA HIS A 255 -6.58 15.12 -3.67
C HIS A 255 -5.62 14.50 -4.68
N THR A 256 -6.14 13.62 -5.53
CA THR A 256 -5.40 12.99 -6.60
C THR A 256 -6.10 13.28 -7.91
N ARG A 257 -5.33 13.61 -8.94
CA ARG A 257 -5.81 13.83 -10.30
C ARG A 257 -4.97 12.97 -11.23
N ASP A 258 -5.62 12.12 -11.99
CA ASP A 258 -5.00 11.27 -12.99
C ASP A 258 -5.50 11.68 -14.37
N ASN A 259 -4.64 11.61 -15.40
CA ASN A 259 -5.03 11.84 -16.79
C ASN A 259 -5.61 10.57 -17.44
N GLN A 260 -5.49 9.42 -16.79
CA GLN A 260 -5.93 8.12 -17.29
C GLN A 260 -6.77 7.39 -16.25
N ILE A 261 -7.68 6.54 -16.71
CA ILE A 261 -8.44 5.62 -15.89
C ILE A 261 -8.20 4.18 -16.37
N TYR A 262 -8.06 3.27 -15.42
CA TYR A 262 -7.93 1.84 -15.69
C TYR A 262 -9.27 1.16 -15.45
N GLY A 263 -9.64 0.27 -16.36
CA GLY A 263 -10.86 -0.52 -16.22
C GLY A 263 -10.67 -1.94 -16.73
N THR A 264 -11.55 -2.83 -16.28
CA THR A 264 -11.58 -4.21 -16.69
C THR A 264 -12.68 -4.43 -17.70
N VAL A 265 -12.34 -5.01 -18.84
CA VAL A 265 -13.30 -5.46 -19.86
C VAL A 265 -13.31 -6.98 -19.87
N TYR A 266 -14.50 -7.57 -19.79
CA TYR A 266 -14.67 -9.01 -19.83
C TYR A 266 -14.90 -9.47 -21.26
N GLN A 267 -14.06 -10.39 -21.73
CA GLN A 267 -14.20 -11.06 -23.02
C GLN A 267 -14.45 -12.57 -22.77
N GLY A 268 -15.74 -12.93 -22.69
CA GLY A 268 -16.12 -14.26 -22.27
C GLY A 268 -15.68 -14.56 -20.83
N ALA A 269 -14.79 -15.53 -20.69
CA ALA A 269 -14.24 -15.95 -19.39
C ALA A 269 -12.96 -15.21 -18.97
N THR A 270 -12.40 -14.44 -19.86
CA THR A 270 -11.15 -13.70 -19.62
C THR A 270 -11.44 -12.24 -19.29
N SER A 271 -10.61 -11.65 -18.45
CA SER A 271 -10.63 -10.23 -18.12
C SER A 271 -9.42 -9.53 -18.71
N VAL A 272 -9.65 -8.39 -19.34
CA VAL A 272 -8.60 -7.53 -19.88
C VAL A 272 -8.62 -6.20 -19.14
N VAL A 273 -7.52 -5.86 -18.49
CA VAL A 273 -7.32 -4.53 -17.93
C VAL A 273 -6.79 -3.62 -19.03
N GLN A 274 -7.45 -2.50 -19.25
CA GLN A 274 -7.04 -1.50 -20.23
C GLN A 274 -7.06 -0.10 -19.61
N ALA A 275 -6.14 0.74 -20.05
CA ALA A 275 -6.12 2.16 -19.73
C ALA A 275 -6.94 2.94 -20.78
N VAL A 276 -7.58 3.99 -20.33
CA VAL A 276 -8.32 4.95 -21.18
C VAL A 276 -7.83 6.35 -20.84
N ASP A 277 -7.54 7.16 -21.86
CA ASP A 277 -7.20 8.57 -21.70
C ASP A 277 -8.44 9.35 -21.26
N GLN A 278 -8.63 9.39 -19.97
CA GLN A 278 -9.71 10.15 -19.35
C GLN A 278 -9.26 10.68 -18.01
N ARG A 279 -9.34 12.00 -17.84
CA ARG A 279 -9.02 12.66 -16.59
C ARG A 279 -10.01 12.27 -15.51
N THR A 280 -9.47 11.87 -14.36
CA THR A 280 -10.23 11.51 -13.17
C THR A 280 -9.70 12.24 -11.94
N GLU A 281 -10.57 12.41 -10.96
CA GLU A 281 -10.24 13.06 -9.69
C GLU A 281 -10.71 12.19 -8.52
N ALA A 282 -9.89 12.17 -7.49
CA ALA A 282 -10.20 11.46 -6.25
C ALA A 282 -9.87 12.33 -5.03
N ASP A 283 -10.82 12.44 -4.12
CA ASP A 283 -10.66 13.13 -2.85
C ASP A 283 -10.75 12.14 -1.70
N SER A 284 -9.95 12.32 -0.69
CA SER A 284 -10.00 11.53 0.53
C SER A 284 -9.85 12.41 1.76
N TYR A 285 -10.75 12.23 2.71
CA TYR A 285 -10.77 12.90 4.01
C TYR A 285 -10.68 11.85 5.10
N SER A 286 -9.84 12.07 6.10
CA SER A 286 -9.82 11.22 7.28
C SER A 286 -9.74 12.04 8.56
N LEU A 287 -10.42 11.54 9.58
CA LEU A 287 -10.31 12.04 10.96
C LEU A 287 -10.17 10.83 11.87
N SER A 288 -9.19 10.83 12.75
CA SER A 288 -9.00 9.76 13.72
C SER A 288 -8.64 10.31 15.08
N PHE A 289 -9.03 9.59 16.11
CA PHE A 289 -8.58 9.84 17.47
C PHE A 289 -8.11 8.53 18.12
N ASP A 290 -7.14 8.64 18.99
CA ASP A 290 -6.64 7.57 19.84
C ASP A 290 -6.34 8.17 21.20
N GLY A 291 -6.82 7.56 22.27
CA GLY A 291 -6.60 8.03 23.62
C GLY A 291 -6.46 6.88 24.60
N SER A 292 -5.60 7.04 25.59
CA SER A 292 -5.44 6.10 26.68
C SER A 292 -5.22 6.80 28.01
N LYS A 293 -5.73 6.21 29.07
CA LYS A 293 -5.61 6.68 30.43
C LYS A 293 -5.26 5.53 31.37
N GLY A 294 -4.16 5.68 32.08
CA GLY A 294 -3.80 4.81 33.19
C GLY A 294 -4.47 5.25 34.49
N PHE A 295 -4.85 4.30 35.30
CA PHE A 295 -5.45 4.47 36.62
C PHE A 295 -4.70 3.60 37.61
N ASP A 296 -4.45 4.14 38.81
CA ASP A 296 -3.85 3.37 39.90
C ASP A 296 -4.81 2.30 40.42
N TRP A 297 -6.12 2.54 40.26
CA TRP A 297 -7.15 1.57 40.58
C TRP A 297 -7.00 0.32 39.72
N LEU A 298 -6.79 -0.80 40.38
CA LEU A 298 -6.55 -2.11 39.77
C LEU A 298 -5.38 -2.08 38.73
N GLN A 299 -4.44 -1.16 38.84
CA GLN A 299 -3.35 -0.97 37.89
C GLN A 299 -3.88 -1.07 36.45
N SER A 300 -4.90 -0.30 36.14
CA SER A 300 -5.63 -0.42 34.90
C SER A 300 -5.21 0.65 33.87
N THR A 301 -5.33 0.28 32.61
CA THR A 301 -5.21 1.21 31.49
C THR A 301 -6.43 1.05 30.60
N LEU A 302 -7.09 2.15 30.31
CA LEU A 302 -8.19 2.19 29.33
C LEU A 302 -7.72 2.90 28.07
N ARG A 303 -8.13 2.39 26.93
CA ARG A 303 -7.88 2.96 25.60
C ARG A 303 -9.19 3.07 24.83
N ALA A 304 -9.38 4.19 24.14
CA ALA A 304 -10.47 4.37 23.17
C ALA A 304 -9.88 4.93 21.88
N PHE A 305 -10.39 4.46 20.77
CA PHE A 305 -9.97 4.91 19.45
C PHE A 305 -11.15 4.98 18.50
N GLY A 306 -11.04 5.80 17.48
CA GLY A 306 -12.05 5.90 16.44
C GLY A 306 -11.52 6.62 15.22
N GLY A 307 -12.22 6.40 14.11
CA GLY A 307 -11.87 6.99 12.84
C GLY A 307 -13.09 7.16 11.95
N TYR A 308 -13.05 8.20 11.14
CA TYR A 308 -13.97 8.45 10.05
C TYR A 308 -13.16 8.70 8.78
N GLY A 309 -13.50 8.01 7.71
CA GLY A 309 -12.95 8.22 6.38
C GLY A 309 -14.08 8.46 5.37
N TYR A 310 -13.84 9.37 4.45
CA TYR A 310 -14.69 9.60 3.29
C TYR A 310 -13.83 9.77 2.05
N SER A 311 -14.15 9.04 0.99
CA SER A 311 -13.46 9.21 -0.28
C SER A 311 -14.43 9.24 -1.45
N THR A 312 -14.08 10.03 -2.45
CA THR A 312 -14.71 10.05 -3.76
C THR A 312 -13.68 9.68 -4.80
N SER A 313 -14.08 8.93 -5.80
CA SER A 313 -13.25 8.59 -6.95
C SER A 313 -14.14 8.24 -8.13
N GLU A 314 -13.54 7.97 -9.26
CA GLU A 314 -14.22 7.51 -10.46
C GLU A 314 -13.75 6.09 -10.80
N ARG A 315 -14.64 5.31 -11.39
CA ARG A 315 -14.37 3.92 -11.81
C ARG A 315 -14.87 3.68 -13.22
N LEU A 316 -14.07 2.97 -13.99
CA LEU A 316 -14.42 2.54 -15.34
C LEU A 316 -15.03 1.13 -15.26
N ILE A 317 -16.32 1.02 -15.58
CA ILE A 317 -17.07 -0.25 -15.57
C ILE A 317 -17.77 -0.41 -16.93
N GLY A 318 -17.45 -1.49 -17.65
CA GLY A 318 -18.06 -1.74 -18.96
C GLY A 318 -17.87 -0.60 -19.98
N GLY A 319 -16.76 0.14 -19.91
CA GLY A 319 -16.47 1.25 -20.80
C GLY A 319 -17.12 2.60 -20.41
N THR A 320 -17.84 2.66 -19.29
CA THR A 320 -18.48 3.88 -18.78
C THR A 320 -17.89 4.25 -17.42
N VAL A 321 -17.62 5.54 -17.22
CA VAL A 321 -17.08 6.06 -15.97
C VAL A 321 -18.22 6.40 -15.00
N TYR A 322 -18.13 5.87 -13.80
CA TYR A 322 -19.10 6.08 -12.72
C TYR A 322 -18.46 6.73 -11.51
N PRO A 323 -19.13 7.68 -10.85
CA PRO A 323 -18.69 8.19 -9.58
C PRO A 323 -18.84 7.12 -8.48
N PHE A 324 -17.80 6.99 -7.68
CA PHE A 324 -17.72 6.06 -6.56
C PHE A 324 -17.48 6.82 -5.27
N HIS A 325 -18.25 6.50 -4.24
CA HIS A 325 -18.12 7.07 -2.90
C HIS A 325 -17.90 5.97 -1.88
N SER A 326 -16.97 6.19 -0.96
CA SER A 326 -16.74 5.28 0.15
C SER A 326 -16.74 6.04 1.47
N ARG A 327 -17.37 5.45 2.49
CA ARG A 327 -17.35 5.94 3.87
C ARG A 327 -16.91 4.82 4.78
N SER A 328 -15.97 5.12 5.65
CA SER A 328 -15.53 4.19 6.69
C SER A 328 -15.69 4.83 8.06
N ILE A 329 -16.27 4.08 8.98
CA ILE A 329 -16.39 4.47 10.39
C ILE A 329 -15.78 3.34 11.20
N SER A 330 -14.88 3.65 12.11
CA SER A 330 -14.32 2.69 13.04
C SER A 330 -14.39 3.25 14.45
N VAL A 331 -14.77 2.43 15.41
CA VAL A 331 -14.73 2.76 16.83
C VAL A 331 -14.27 1.55 17.61
N GLY A 332 -13.52 1.78 18.67
CA GLY A 332 -13.10 0.69 19.52
C GLY A 332 -12.64 1.16 20.89
N ALA A 333 -12.63 0.22 21.79
CA ALA A 333 -12.14 0.40 23.13
C ALA A 333 -11.37 -0.83 23.57
N GLY A 334 -10.46 -0.66 24.51
CA GLY A 334 -9.70 -1.75 25.09
C GLY A 334 -9.06 -1.32 26.39
N GLY A 335 -8.38 -2.24 27.01
CA GLY A 335 -7.66 -1.93 28.22
C GLY A 335 -7.04 -3.15 28.88
N THR A 336 -6.26 -2.86 29.87
CA THR A 336 -5.61 -3.85 30.74
C THR A 336 -6.04 -3.60 32.16
N ILE A 337 -6.44 -4.64 32.88
CA ILE A 337 -6.82 -4.57 34.28
C ILE A 337 -6.03 -5.64 35.05
N THR A 338 -5.33 -5.25 36.10
CA THR A 338 -4.54 -6.14 36.92
C THR A 338 -5.08 -6.12 38.37
N PRO A 339 -6.20 -6.84 38.63
CA PRO A 339 -6.87 -6.78 39.94
C PRO A 339 -6.03 -7.39 41.05
N LEU A 340 -5.15 -8.31 40.70
CA LEU A 340 -4.23 -9.00 41.61
C LEU A 340 -2.85 -9.11 40.94
N PRO A 341 -1.75 -9.14 41.71
CA PRO A 341 -0.41 -9.23 41.12
C PRO A 341 -0.17 -10.46 40.24
N TRP A 342 -0.98 -11.49 40.43
CA TRP A 342 -0.90 -12.74 39.67
C TRP A 342 -1.96 -12.88 38.57
N LEU A 343 -2.89 -11.91 38.41
CA LEU A 343 -4.01 -11.97 37.48
C LEU A 343 -4.10 -10.69 36.66
N ASN A 344 -4.07 -10.82 35.33
CA ASN A 344 -4.16 -9.72 34.38
C ASN A 344 -5.18 -10.04 33.28
N PHE A 345 -6.04 -9.09 32.98
CA PHE A 345 -7.01 -9.13 31.90
C PHE A 345 -6.62 -8.11 30.82
N VAL A 346 -6.67 -8.51 29.58
CA VAL A 346 -6.53 -7.63 28.42
C VAL A 346 -7.78 -7.76 27.57
N LEU A 347 -8.53 -6.67 27.44
CA LEU A 347 -9.72 -6.58 26.61
C LEU A 347 -9.46 -5.69 25.40
N SER A 348 -10.02 -6.06 24.24
CA SER A 348 -10.12 -5.17 23.10
C SER A 348 -11.43 -5.44 22.35
N SER A 349 -12.08 -4.39 21.91
CA SER A 349 -13.31 -4.44 21.12
C SER A 349 -13.22 -3.39 20.03
N GLY A 350 -13.44 -3.75 18.79
CA GLY A 350 -13.44 -2.85 17.64
C GLY A 350 -14.62 -3.15 16.73
N TYR A 351 -15.23 -2.10 16.20
CA TYR A 351 -16.31 -2.14 15.24
C TYR A 351 -15.95 -1.28 14.04
N SER A 352 -16.27 -1.77 12.83
CA SER A 352 -16.11 -1.00 11.61
C SER A 352 -17.34 -1.12 10.71
N TRP A 353 -17.66 -0.02 10.04
CA TRP A 353 -18.68 0.10 9.02
C TRP A 353 -18.04 0.68 7.77
N ASN A 354 -18.08 -0.06 6.68
CA ASN A 354 -17.63 0.39 5.38
C ASN A 354 -18.83 0.45 4.45
N ILE A 355 -19.12 1.63 3.93
CA ILE A 355 -20.26 1.89 3.05
C ILE A 355 -19.68 2.32 1.71
N SER A 356 -19.89 1.51 0.68
CA SER A 356 -19.48 1.81 -0.69
C SER A 356 -20.70 2.04 -1.55
N GLN A 357 -20.67 3.07 -2.38
CA GLN A 357 -21.78 3.44 -3.25
C GLN A 357 -21.27 3.83 -4.63
N THR A 358 -21.85 3.25 -5.67
CA THR A 358 -21.69 3.63 -7.06
C THR A 358 -23.01 4.17 -7.59
N ASN A 359 -23.01 5.32 -8.23
CA ASN A 359 -24.18 5.87 -8.88
C ASN A 359 -24.17 5.43 -10.35
N GLY A 360 -24.84 4.32 -10.67
CA GLY A 360 -25.08 3.86 -12.06
C GLY A 360 -26.35 4.46 -12.64
N THR A 361 -26.58 4.25 -13.93
CA THR A 361 -27.70 4.84 -14.68
C THR A 361 -29.08 4.38 -14.24
N ASN A 362 -29.22 3.21 -13.60
CA ASN A 362 -30.53 2.66 -13.21
C ASN A 362 -30.63 2.20 -11.75
N ASP A 363 -29.51 1.95 -11.04
CA ASP A 363 -29.53 1.51 -9.65
C ASP A 363 -28.36 2.10 -8.85
N LYS A 364 -28.68 2.65 -7.69
CA LYS A 364 -27.68 2.98 -6.68
C LYS A 364 -27.23 1.68 -6.02
N LEU A 365 -26.13 1.12 -6.50
CA LEU A 365 -25.53 -0.01 -5.82
C LEU A 365 -24.82 0.51 -4.57
N ALA A 366 -25.43 0.27 -3.42
CA ALA A 366 -24.85 0.59 -2.13
C ALA A 366 -24.63 -0.70 -1.34
N GLN A 367 -23.42 -0.89 -0.87
CA GLN A 367 -23.10 -2.03 0.00
C GLN A 367 -22.57 -1.53 1.33
N THR A 368 -23.06 -2.13 2.41
CA THR A 368 -22.57 -1.88 3.77
C THR A 368 -21.93 -3.14 4.32
N VAL A 369 -20.63 -3.06 4.57
CA VAL A 369 -19.88 -4.10 5.24
C VAL A 369 -19.69 -3.69 6.70
N ARG A 370 -20.13 -4.57 7.60
CA ARG A 370 -19.98 -4.39 9.05
C ARG A 370 -19.09 -5.50 9.56
N SER A 371 -18.07 -5.13 10.33
CA SER A 371 -17.23 -6.09 11.02
C SER A 371 -16.99 -5.68 12.47
N ALA A 372 -16.81 -6.67 13.32
CA ALA A 372 -16.43 -6.47 14.70
C ALA A 372 -15.40 -7.53 15.12
N THR A 373 -14.46 -7.14 15.95
CA THR A 373 -13.53 -8.06 16.59
C THR A 373 -13.54 -7.77 18.08
N GLN A 374 -13.79 -8.82 18.87
CA GLN A 374 -13.77 -8.74 20.34
C GLN A 374 -12.78 -9.77 20.86
N ARG A 375 -11.90 -9.36 21.72
CA ARG A 375 -10.85 -10.22 22.27
C ARG A 375 -10.72 -10.03 23.76
N LEU A 376 -10.73 -11.15 24.49
CA LEU A 376 -10.40 -11.22 25.90
C LEU A 376 -9.20 -12.14 26.07
N LYS A 377 -8.14 -11.63 26.68
CA LYS A 377 -6.99 -12.42 27.10
C LYS A 377 -6.87 -12.35 28.60
N VAL A 378 -6.75 -13.50 29.23
CA VAL A 378 -6.50 -13.66 30.66
C VAL A 378 -5.10 -14.22 30.86
N ASN A 379 -4.26 -13.55 31.65
CA ASN A 379 -2.94 -14.01 32.02
C ASN A 379 -2.94 -14.30 33.52
N VAL A 380 -2.45 -15.48 33.89
CA VAL A 380 -2.30 -15.94 35.28
C VAL A 380 -0.82 -16.26 35.55
N TYR A 381 -0.21 -15.47 36.41
CA TYR A 381 1.16 -15.64 36.83
C TYR A 381 1.17 -16.56 38.07
N VAL A 382 1.17 -17.90 37.83
CA VAL A 382 1.07 -18.88 38.90
C VAL A 382 2.29 -18.84 39.84
N THR A 383 3.47 -18.67 39.23
CA THR A 383 4.74 -18.44 39.93
C THR A 383 5.57 -17.42 39.14
N LYS A 384 6.74 -17.03 39.67
CA LYS A 384 7.71 -16.21 38.90
C LYS A 384 8.20 -16.90 37.61
N GLN A 385 8.02 -18.19 37.50
CA GLN A 385 8.50 -19.03 36.42
C GLN A 385 7.37 -19.54 35.51
N LEU A 386 6.16 -19.72 36.03
CA LEU A 386 5.03 -20.31 35.33
C LEU A 386 3.96 -19.25 35.05
N THR A 387 3.70 -19.00 33.76
CA THR A 387 2.61 -18.14 33.26
C THR A 387 1.65 -18.98 32.44
N LEU A 388 0.36 -18.85 32.73
CA LEU A 388 -0.73 -19.39 31.92
C LEU A 388 -1.45 -18.24 31.25
N ALA A 389 -1.84 -18.41 30.00
CA ALA A 389 -2.67 -17.45 29.28
C ALA A 389 -3.79 -18.18 28.54
N ALA A 390 -4.98 -17.58 28.55
CA ALA A 390 -6.09 -18.00 27.72
C ALA A 390 -6.60 -16.80 26.93
N THR A 391 -6.93 -17.01 25.66
CA THR A 391 -7.48 -15.98 24.78
C THR A 391 -8.76 -16.48 24.17
N VAL A 392 -9.81 -15.63 24.17
CA VAL A 392 -11.03 -15.87 23.42
C VAL A 392 -11.22 -14.69 22.49
N GLU A 393 -11.51 -14.97 21.23
CA GLU A 393 -11.72 -13.97 20.19
C GLU A 393 -12.98 -14.28 19.39
N ASP A 394 -13.83 -13.29 19.20
CA ASP A 394 -14.99 -13.31 18.28
C ASP A 394 -14.75 -12.37 17.13
N ASN A 395 -14.84 -12.89 15.93
CA ASN A 395 -14.77 -12.13 14.68
C ASN A 395 -16.13 -12.18 13.98
N TYR A 396 -16.79 -11.05 13.91
CA TYR A 396 -18.08 -10.88 13.24
C TYR A 396 -17.90 -10.18 11.89
N ASN A 397 -18.67 -10.65 10.90
CA ASN A 397 -18.82 -9.95 9.65
C ASN A 397 -20.22 -10.26 9.03
N ASN A 398 -20.80 -9.28 8.31
CA ASN A 398 -22.12 -9.41 7.72
C ASN A 398 -22.13 -9.84 6.24
N LEU A 399 -20.98 -10.14 5.64
CA LEU A 399 -20.87 -10.54 4.23
C LEU A 399 -21.33 -11.96 3.98
N THR A 400 -21.28 -12.81 5.00
CA THR A 400 -21.76 -14.19 4.94
C THR A 400 -23.18 -14.28 5.47
N ALA A 401 -24.05 -15.03 4.78
CA ALA A 401 -25.42 -15.29 5.25
C ALA A 401 -25.43 -16.22 6.48
N GLU A 402 -24.51 -17.19 6.47
CA GLU A 402 -24.31 -18.17 7.53
C GLU A 402 -22.95 -17.95 8.19
N ASN A 403 -22.80 -18.33 9.44
CA ASN A 403 -21.56 -18.25 10.21
C ASN A 403 -20.96 -16.83 10.28
N ARG A 404 -21.80 -15.85 10.62
CA ARG A 404 -21.38 -14.45 10.78
C ARG A 404 -20.36 -14.22 11.89
N HIS A 405 -20.30 -15.12 12.85
CA HIS A 405 -19.38 -15.12 13.99
C HIS A 405 -18.38 -16.26 13.86
N ALA A 406 -17.12 -15.97 14.05
CA ALA A 406 -16.05 -16.95 14.14
C ALA A 406 -15.37 -16.83 15.50
N TRP A 407 -15.51 -17.87 16.31
CA TRP A 407 -14.95 -17.91 17.67
C TRP A 407 -13.64 -18.69 17.67
N PHE A 408 -12.61 -18.09 18.22
CA PHE A 408 -11.32 -18.72 18.44
C PHE A 408 -10.99 -18.76 19.91
N GLY A 409 -10.43 -19.86 20.36
CA GLY A 409 -9.95 -20.04 21.72
C GLY A 409 -8.55 -20.57 21.68
N ASP A 410 -7.63 -19.93 22.39
CA ASP A 410 -6.24 -20.35 22.50
C ASP A 410 -5.82 -20.40 23.97
N ALA A 411 -4.94 -21.35 24.31
CA ALA A 411 -4.32 -21.43 25.61
C ALA A 411 -2.80 -21.57 25.48
N THR A 412 -2.07 -20.94 26.36
CA THR A 412 -0.60 -20.98 26.39
C THR A 412 -0.13 -21.23 27.81
N ALA A 413 0.82 -22.14 27.99
CA ALA A 413 1.55 -22.32 29.22
C ALA A 413 3.04 -22.06 28.97
N LYS A 414 3.64 -21.15 29.72
CA LYS A 414 5.05 -20.77 29.59
C LYS A 414 5.78 -21.02 30.92
N LEU A 415 6.78 -21.89 30.91
CA LEU A 415 7.63 -22.17 32.02
C LEU A 415 9.05 -21.71 31.75
N LYS A 416 9.51 -20.73 32.52
CA LYS A 416 10.84 -20.15 32.42
C LYS A 416 11.75 -20.74 33.47
N LEU A 417 12.69 -21.59 33.06
CA LEU A 417 13.74 -22.16 33.88
C LEU A 417 15.04 -21.37 33.73
N LYS A 418 16.03 -21.65 34.56
CA LYS A 418 17.31 -20.93 34.57
C LYS A 418 18.03 -20.89 33.23
N HIS A 419 17.90 -21.95 32.42
CA HIS A 419 18.60 -22.13 31.14
C HIS A 419 17.70 -22.57 30.01
N ILE A 420 16.39 -22.77 30.25
CA ILE A 420 15.45 -23.30 29.24
C ILE A 420 14.12 -22.60 29.44
N ASP A 421 13.54 -22.08 28.34
CA ASP A 421 12.17 -21.63 28.28
C ASP A 421 11.32 -22.67 27.55
N LEU A 422 10.31 -23.19 28.22
CA LEU A 422 9.36 -24.15 27.67
C LEU A 422 8.04 -23.42 27.43
N GLU A 423 7.49 -23.56 26.22
CA GLU A 423 6.21 -22.98 25.85
C GLU A 423 5.34 -24.07 25.19
N LEU A 424 4.14 -24.25 25.73
CA LEU A 424 3.12 -25.11 25.19
C LEU A 424 1.98 -24.20 24.71
N GLN A 425 1.62 -24.30 23.43
CA GLN A 425 0.51 -23.56 22.82
C GLN A 425 -0.55 -24.54 22.32
N LEU A 426 -1.79 -24.27 22.68
CA LEU A 426 -2.99 -24.94 22.19
C LEU A 426 -3.80 -23.90 21.43
N ASN A 427 -3.91 -24.05 20.13
CA ASN A 427 -4.62 -23.10 19.28
C ASN A 427 -5.96 -23.68 18.83
N ASN A 428 -6.92 -22.81 18.61
CA ASN A 428 -8.23 -23.15 18.07
C ASN A 428 -8.99 -24.18 18.90
N LEU A 429 -9.07 -23.98 20.21
CA LEU A 429 -9.75 -24.89 21.16
C LEU A 429 -11.25 -25.09 20.85
N PHE A 430 -11.85 -24.19 20.08
CA PHE A 430 -13.26 -24.30 19.65
C PHE A 430 -13.45 -25.08 18.35
N ASP A 431 -12.38 -25.67 17.79
CA ASP A 431 -12.37 -26.45 16.54
C ASP A 431 -13.05 -25.70 15.37
N GLN A 432 -12.77 -24.40 15.26
CA GLN A 432 -13.30 -23.56 14.18
C GLN A 432 -12.67 -24.00 12.84
N ARG A 433 -13.35 -24.82 12.06
CA ARG A 433 -12.84 -25.45 10.82
C ARG A 433 -13.03 -24.61 9.58
N GLN A 434 -13.99 -23.70 9.61
CA GLN A 434 -14.30 -22.83 8.48
C GLN A 434 -14.30 -21.38 8.93
N TYR A 435 -13.33 -20.62 8.42
CA TYR A 435 -13.28 -19.17 8.57
C TYR A 435 -13.29 -18.54 7.19
N THR A 436 -14.37 -17.88 6.85
CA THR A 436 -14.46 -17.12 5.59
C THR A 436 -14.04 -15.68 5.85
N ARG A 437 -12.84 -15.34 5.42
CA ARG A 437 -12.39 -13.94 5.36
C ARG A 437 -12.72 -13.41 3.96
N VAL A 438 -13.66 -12.51 3.86
CA VAL A 438 -13.96 -11.82 2.62
C VAL A 438 -13.18 -10.51 2.59
N ASN A 439 -12.19 -10.41 1.71
CA ASN A 439 -11.56 -9.13 1.38
C ASN A 439 -12.40 -8.51 0.27
N TYR A 440 -13.09 -7.44 0.60
CA TYR A 440 -13.93 -6.73 -0.34
C TYR A 440 -13.17 -5.51 -0.87
N SER A 441 -12.87 -5.48 -2.16
CA SER A 441 -12.11 -4.41 -2.81
C SER A 441 -12.99 -3.42 -3.61
N GLY A 442 -14.29 -3.69 -3.72
CA GLY A 442 -15.21 -2.84 -4.48
C GLY A 442 -16.51 -3.55 -4.82
N LEU A 443 -17.26 -3.00 -5.77
CA LEU A 443 -18.53 -3.54 -6.27
C LEU A 443 -18.36 -4.52 -7.46
N ASP A 444 -17.22 -5.17 -7.58
CA ASP A 444 -16.94 -6.15 -8.63
C ASP A 444 -17.52 -7.53 -8.31
#